data_6190d3ba7f7078fb71e4a668e24f143d
#
_entry.id   6190d3ba7f7078fb71e4a668e24f143d
#
_cell.length_a   1.000
_cell.length_b   1.000
_cell.length_c   1.000
_cell.angle_alpha   90.00
_cell.angle_beta   90.00
_cell.angle_gamma   90.00
#
_symmetry.space_group_name_H-M   'P 1'
#
loop_
_entity.id
_entity.type
_entity.pdbx_description
1 polymer ?
#
loop_
_entity_poly.entity_id
_entity_poly.type
_entity_poly.pdbx_seq_one_letter_code
_entity_poly.pdbx_strand_id
1 'polypeptide(L)'
;MNEIQKLDNGEWYYFLDDEIVKRKAKAAKLCQEFNEISANNPEEQTKKIKEIFGSYGNNISVQSRFNCDNGKNIHVGNDFLSNYNLTILDIAPVNIGNNVMIGPNVDIYTVNHPMTAKGRREYLAKGLPVTIGNDVWIGGKVSIMPGVTIGDNVVIAAGAVVTKDVPNNSLVGGVPAKVIKELN
;
A
#
# COMPACT_ATOMS: atom_id res chain seq x y z
N MET A 1 -27.58 3.90 -0.56
CA MET A 1 -26.22 3.33 -0.40
C MET A 1 -25.54 4.14 0.69
N ASN A 2 -25.00 3.50 1.73
CA ASN A 2 -24.25 4.19 2.77
C ASN A 2 -22.80 4.45 2.30
N GLU A 3 -22.03 5.23 3.08
CA GLU A 3 -20.68 5.65 2.66
C GLU A 3 -19.70 4.48 2.54
N ILE A 4 -19.84 3.43 3.36
CA ILE A 4 -19.05 2.19 3.25
C ILE A 4 -19.35 1.48 1.92
N GLN A 5 -20.62 1.36 1.54
CA GLN A 5 -20.97 0.74 0.26
C GLN A 5 -20.45 1.54 -0.93
N LYS A 6 -20.44 2.87 -0.86
CA LYS A 6 -19.83 3.72 -1.89
C LYS A 6 -18.34 3.49 -1.98
N LEU A 7 -17.65 3.45 -0.82
CA LEU A 7 -16.22 3.16 -0.73
C LEU A 7 -15.90 1.79 -1.36
N ASP A 8 -16.61 0.74 -0.96
CA ASP A 8 -16.39 -0.63 -1.44
C ASP A 8 -16.66 -0.77 -2.95
N ASN A 9 -17.59 0.03 -3.50
CA ASN A 9 -17.86 0.10 -4.93
C ASN A 9 -16.90 1.00 -5.73
N GLY A 10 -15.92 1.64 -5.09
CA GLY A 10 -15.03 2.59 -5.74
C GLY A 10 -15.72 3.85 -6.22
N GLU A 11 -16.76 4.30 -5.54
CA GLU A 11 -17.47 5.55 -5.79
C GLU A 11 -16.92 6.69 -4.92
N TRP A 12 -17.33 7.93 -5.18
CA TRP A 12 -17.03 9.05 -4.30
C TRP A 12 -17.82 8.91 -3.00
N TYR A 13 -17.12 8.91 -1.86
CA TYR A 13 -17.69 8.76 -0.53
C TYR A 13 -17.24 9.90 0.40
N TYR A 14 -18.01 10.15 1.45
CA TYR A 14 -17.67 11.12 2.51
C TYR A 14 -16.74 10.46 3.53
N PHE A 15 -15.45 10.87 3.53
CA PHE A 15 -14.44 10.17 4.31
C PHE A 15 -14.43 10.48 5.82
N LEU A 16 -15.26 11.40 6.29
CA LEU A 16 -15.49 11.65 7.72
C LEU A 16 -16.75 10.92 8.26
N ASP A 17 -17.28 9.97 7.51
CA ASP A 17 -18.33 9.06 8.00
C ASP A 17 -17.84 8.28 9.23
N ASP A 18 -18.70 8.12 10.23
CA ASP A 18 -18.35 7.52 11.52
C ASP A 18 -17.78 6.10 11.40
N GLU A 19 -18.28 5.28 10.49
CA GLU A 19 -17.79 3.91 10.29
C GLU A 19 -16.40 3.90 9.64
N ILE A 20 -16.15 4.83 8.74
CA ILE A 20 -14.84 4.99 8.09
C ILE A 20 -13.81 5.49 9.10
N VAL A 21 -14.18 6.50 9.89
CA VAL A 21 -13.31 7.03 10.96
C VAL A 21 -12.97 5.96 11.99
N LYS A 22 -13.95 5.13 12.40
CA LYS A 22 -13.72 4.00 13.31
C LYS A 22 -12.76 2.96 12.74
N ARG A 23 -12.87 2.61 11.44
CA ARG A 23 -11.94 1.68 10.77
C ARG A 23 -10.51 2.23 10.83
N LYS A 24 -10.31 3.50 10.45
CA LYS A 24 -9.00 4.15 10.49
C LYS A 24 -8.43 4.24 11.92
N ALA A 25 -9.23 4.58 12.90
CA ALA A 25 -8.80 4.62 14.30
C ALA A 25 -8.34 3.24 14.82
N LYS A 26 -9.05 2.16 14.42
CA LYS A 26 -8.65 0.79 14.75
C LYS A 26 -7.30 0.43 14.11
N ALA A 27 -7.11 0.75 12.83
CA ALA A 27 -5.85 0.51 12.13
C ALA A 27 -4.69 1.30 12.77
N ALA A 28 -4.90 2.58 13.07
CA ALA A 28 -3.90 3.42 13.73
C ALA A 28 -3.44 2.84 15.07
N LYS A 29 -4.39 2.32 15.89
CA LYS A 29 -4.07 1.65 17.14
C LYS A 29 -3.20 0.41 16.93
N LEU A 30 -3.57 -0.46 15.97
CA LEU A 30 -2.81 -1.68 15.67
C LEU A 30 -1.41 -1.35 15.12
N CYS A 31 -1.29 -0.31 14.30
CA CYS A 31 0.00 0.18 13.81
C CYS A 31 0.86 0.74 14.95
N GLN A 32 0.28 1.47 15.89
CA GLN A 32 0.99 1.93 17.07
C GLN A 32 1.53 0.75 17.89
N GLU A 33 0.69 -0.23 18.20
CA GLU A 33 1.10 -1.45 18.92
C GLU A 33 2.24 -2.19 18.19
N PHE A 34 2.16 -2.33 16.87
CA PHE A 34 3.24 -2.91 16.06
C PHE A 34 4.54 -2.10 16.16
N ASN A 35 4.45 -0.78 16.06
CA ASN A 35 5.60 0.10 16.03
C ASN A 35 6.32 0.24 17.39
N GLU A 36 5.67 -0.18 18.48
CA GLU A 36 6.24 -0.23 19.85
C GLU A 36 6.98 -1.56 20.12
N ILE A 37 6.80 -2.59 19.26
CA ILE A 37 7.50 -3.87 19.40
C ILE A 37 8.99 -3.66 19.07
N SER A 38 9.85 -4.16 19.97
CA SER A 38 11.30 -4.10 19.76
C SER A 38 11.74 -4.77 18.45
N ALA A 39 12.66 -4.13 17.72
CA ALA A 39 13.28 -4.70 16.53
C ALA A 39 14.02 -6.03 16.80
N ASN A 40 14.39 -6.30 18.07
CA ASN A 40 14.99 -7.55 18.48
C ASN A 40 13.97 -8.68 18.71
N ASN A 41 12.68 -8.42 18.49
CA ASN A 41 11.61 -9.41 18.61
C ASN A 41 10.83 -9.57 17.28
N PRO A 42 11.46 -10.14 16.24
CA PRO A 42 10.86 -10.28 14.90
C PRO A 42 9.66 -11.23 14.88
N GLU A 43 9.59 -12.19 15.79
CA GLU A 43 8.46 -13.12 15.89
C GLU A 43 7.19 -12.37 16.32
N GLU A 44 7.28 -11.50 17.32
CA GLU A 44 6.16 -10.70 17.79
C GLU A 44 5.75 -9.66 16.74
N GLN A 45 6.72 -9.02 16.05
CA GLN A 45 6.43 -8.15 14.91
C GLN A 45 5.66 -8.89 13.83
N THR A 46 6.09 -10.09 13.46
CA THR A 46 5.40 -10.91 12.45
C THR A 46 4.00 -11.30 12.91
N LYS A 47 3.82 -11.67 14.17
CA LYS A 47 2.50 -11.98 14.74
C LYS A 47 1.57 -10.77 14.65
N LYS A 48 2.05 -9.58 15.05
CA LYS A 48 1.25 -8.36 15.04
C LYS A 48 0.88 -7.92 13.61
N ILE A 49 1.81 -8.00 12.65
CA ILE A 49 1.52 -7.66 11.25
C ILE A 49 0.45 -8.57 10.64
N LYS A 50 0.42 -9.86 11.03
CA LYS A 50 -0.63 -10.81 10.65
C LYS A 50 -2.01 -10.47 11.22
N GLU A 51 -2.07 -9.76 12.35
CA GLU A 51 -3.32 -9.22 12.89
C GLU A 51 -3.82 -8.01 12.08
N ILE A 52 -2.90 -7.24 11.49
CA ILE A 52 -3.22 -6.04 10.71
C ILE A 52 -3.69 -6.43 9.31
N PHE A 53 -2.93 -7.24 8.57
CA PHE A 53 -3.21 -7.56 7.18
C PHE A 53 -4.51 -8.35 6.98
N GLY A 54 -5.14 -8.21 5.81
CA GLY A 54 -6.31 -8.96 5.40
C GLY A 54 -5.99 -10.41 5.08
N SER A 55 -4.92 -10.64 4.33
CA SER A 55 -4.37 -11.98 4.08
C SER A 55 -2.86 -11.93 3.85
N TYR A 56 -2.21 -13.05 4.08
CA TYR A 56 -0.76 -13.16 3.95
C TYR A 56 -0.34 -14.60 3.64
N GLY A 57 0.77 -14.74 2.93
CA GLY A 57 1.44 -16.02 2.69
C GLY A 57 2.43 -16.39 3.79
N ASN A 58 3.36 -17.28 3.44
CA ASN A 58 4.48 -17.69 4.30
C ASN A 58 5.64 -16.70 4.21
N ASN A 59 6.53 -16.70 5.23
CA ASN A 59 7.77 -15.91 5.28
C ASN A 59 7.56 -14.41 5.05
N ILE A 60 6.61 -13.82 5.75
CA ILE A 60 6.40 -12.37 5.69
C ILE A 60 7.24 -11.67 6.78
N SER A 61 7.86 -10.54 6.43
CA SER A 61 8.63 -9.71 7.34
C SER A 61 8.40 -8.23 7.06
N VAL A 62 8.04 -7.48 8.07
CA VAL A 62 7.84 -6.02 7.99
C VAL A 62 8.65 -5.36 9.08
N GLN A 63 9.51 -4.42 8.71
CA GLN A 63 10.27 -3.63 9.67
C GLN A 63 9.45 -2.43 10.15
N SER A 64 9.68 -2.02 11.41
CA SER A 64 9.07 -0.78 11.89
C SER A 64 9.74 0.46 11.22
N ARG A 65 9.03 1.55 10.96
CA ARG A 65 7.63 1.76 11.28
C ARG A 65 6.76 1.37 10.10
N PHE A 66 5.56 0.92 10.40
CA PHE A 66 4.52 0.62 9.43
C PHE A 66 3.25 1.42 9.78
N ASN A 67 2.57 1.96 8.76
CA ASN A 67 1.30 2.66 8.91
C ASN A 67 0.33 2.29 7.79
N CYS A 68 -0.95 2.21 8.10
CA CYS A 68 -2.01 1.96 7.13
C CYS A 68 -3.34 2.62 7.53
N ASP A 69 -4.29 2.69 6.59
CA ASP A 69 -5.61 3.27 6.82
C ASP A 69 -6.64 2.25 7.34
N ASN A 70 -6.56 0.98 6.91
CA ASN A 70 -7.48 -0.09 7.29
C ASN A 70 -6.74 -1.36 7.70
N GLY A 71 -5.67 -1.72 6.99
CA GLY A 71 -4.90 -2.94 7.15
C GLY A 71 -5.58 -4.16 6.53
N LYS A 72 -6.89 -4.27 6.62
CA LYS A 72 -7.66 -5.42 6.11
C LYS A 72 -7.78 -5.47 4.59
N ASN A 73 -7.47 -4.40 3.91
CA ASN A 73 -7.38 -4.34 2.45
C ASN A 73 -5.97 -4.68 1.92
N ILE A 74 -5.01 -5.01 2.79
CA ILE A 74 -3.65 -5.38 2.40
C ILE A 74 -3.57 -6.90 2.32
N HIS A 75 -3.23 -7.40 1.13
CA HIS A 75 -3.09 -8.82 0.82
C HIS A 75 -1.69 -9.06 0.26
N VAL A 76 -0.89 -9.90 0.91
CA VAL A 76 0.47 -10.20 0.48
C VAL A 76 0.67 -11.70 0.28
N GLY A 77 1.45 -12.06 -0.74
CA GLY A 77 1.83 -13.44 -1.03
C GLY A 77 2.93 -13.99 -0.11
N ASN A 78 3.58 -15.05 -0.58
CA ASN A 78 4.72 -15.65 0.10
C ASN A 78 5.99 -14.79 -0.07
N ASP A 79 6.92 -14.91 0.88
CA ASP A 79 8.24 -14.28 0.82
C ASP A 79 8.17 -12.75 0.61
N PHE A 80 7.26 -12.11 1.38
CA PHE A 80 7.10 -10.67 1.40
C PHE A 80 8.02 -10.03 2.43
N LEU A 81 8.86 -9.10 2.00
CA LEU A 81 9.77 -8.35 2.87
C LEU A 81 9.61 -6.85 2.67
N SER A 82 9.38 -6.12 3.74
CA SER A 82 9.45 -4.66 3.70
C SER A 82 10.46 -4.10 4.70
N ASN A 83 11.18 -3.10 4.26
CA ASN A 83 12.12 -2.32 5.05
C ASN A 83 11.36 -1.25 5.86
N TYR A 84 12.09 -0.35 6.53
CA TYR A 84 11.56 0.65 7.46
C TYR A 84 10.66 1.69 6.81
N ASN A 85 9.69 2.19 7.59
CA ASN A 85 8.81 3.32 7.23
C ASN A 85 7.96 3.06 5.98
N LEU A 86 7.36 1.87 5.88
CA LEU A 86 6.36 1.58 4.85
C LEU A 86 5.01 2.19 5.25
N THR A 87 4.41 2.96 4.33
CA THR A 87 3.04 3.48 4.48
C THR A 87 2.16 2.93 3.37
N ILE A 88 1.03 2.35 3.73
CA ILE A 88 0.03 1.87 2.78
C ILE A 88 -1.33 2.49 3.12
N LEU A 89 -1.80 3.46 2.33
CA LEU A 89 -3.14 4.02 2.51
C LEU A 89 -4.14 3.12 1.77
N ASP A 90 -4.49 2.02 2.42
CA ASP A 90 -5.31 0.92 1.88
C ASP A 90 -6.82 1.16 2.03
N ILE A 91 -7.30 2.31 1.58
CA ILE A 91 -8.73 2.59 1.48
C ILE A 91 -9.40 1.63 0.48
N ALA A 92 -8.76 1.35 -0.66
CA ALA A 92 -9.09 0.28 -1.57
C ALA A 92 -8.07 -0.87 -1.45
N PRO A 93 -8.34 -2.06 -2.02
CA PRO A 93 -7.42 -3.19 -1.93
C PRO A 93 -6.02 -2.91 -2.47
N VAL A 94 -5.01 -3.42 -1.74
CA VAL A 94 -3.62 -3.50 -2.17
C VAL A 94 -3.24 -4.97 -2.23
N ASN A 95 -3.09 -5.49 -3.45
CA ASN A 95 -2.74 -6.88 -3.69
C ASN A 95 -1.27 -6.98 -4.09
N ILE A 96 -0.48 -7.73 -3.32
CA ILE A 96 0.96 -7.91 -3.53
C ILE A 96 1.24 -9.39 -3.71
N GLY A 97 1.92 -9.74 -4.80
CA GLY A 97 2.27 -11.12 -5.15
C GLY A 97 3.35 -11.74 -4.27
N ASN A 98 3.99 -12.78 -4.78
CA ASN A 98 5.06 -13.50 -4.09
C ASN A 98 6.43 -12.89 -4.36
N ASN A 99 7.41 -13.12 -3.48
CA ASN A 99 8.81 -12.69 -3.64
C ASN A 99 8.94 -11.17 -3.85
N VAL A 100 8.20 -10.38 -3.07
CA VAL A 100 8.24 -8.92 -3.20
C VAL A 100 9.09 -8.32 -2.09
N MET A 101 10.06 -7.49 -2.50
CA MET A 101 10.94 -6.74 -1.60
C MET A 101 10.67 -5.25 -1.72
N ILE A 102 10.39 -4.60 -0.58
CA ILE A 102 10.11 -3.17 -0.50
C ILE A 102 11.22 -2.47 0.31
N GLY A 103 11.85 -1.47 -0.30
CA GLY A 103 12.86 -0.63 0.33
C GLY A 103 12.27 0.34 1.37
N PRO A 104 13.12 1.10 2.07
CA PRO A 104 12.67 2.01 3.13
C PRO A 104 11.95 3.25 2.58
N ASN A 105 11.02 3.79 3.38
CA ASN A 105 10.27 5.01 3.05
C ASN A 105 9.48 4.89 1.75
N VAL A 106 8.84 3.77 1.51
CA VAL A 106 7.96 3.55 0.37
C VAL A 106 6.53 3.88 0.78
N ASP A 107 5.80 4.53 -0.12
CA ASP A 107 4.40 4.88 0.05
C ASP A 107 3.56 4.25 -1.06
N ILE A 108 2.47 3.57 -0.67
CA ILE A 108 1.47 3.01 -1.58
C ILE A 108 0.13 3.67 -1.27
N TYR A 109 -0.42 4.38 -2.24
CA TYR A 109 -1.67 5.10 -2.09
C TYR A 109 -2.77 4.48 -2.93
N THR A 110 -3.93 4.25 -2.32
CA THR A 110 -5.13 3.82 -3.05
C THR A 110 -6.21 4.90 -3.07
N VAL A 111 -6.01 6.02 -2.40
CA VAL A 111 -7.01 7.07 -2.21
C VAL A 111 -6.72 8.31 -3.04
N ASN A 112 -7.76 8.84 -3.68
CA ASN A 112 -7.77 10.13 -4.36
C ASN A 112 -8.83 11.05 -3.76
N HIS A 113 -8.59 12.36 -3.92
CA HIS A 113 -9.57 13.41 -3.63
C HIS A 113 -10.00 14.12 -4.92
N PRO A 114 -11.22 14.74 -4.96
CA PRO A 114 -11.67 15.46 -6.14
C PRO A 114 -10.72 16.59 -6.56
N MET A 115 -10.54 16.78 -7.87
CA MET A 115 -9.78 17.90 -8.41
C MET A 115 -10.48 19.24 -8.19
N THR A 116 -11.79 19.24 -7.99
CA THR A 116 -12.58 20.46 -7.70
C THR A 116 -12.42 20.90 -6.24
N ALA A 117 -12.28 22.20 -6.02
CA ALA A 117 -12.23 22.75 -4.66
C ALA A 117 -13.51 22.47 -3.86
N LYS A 118 -14.67 22.43 -4.54
CA LYS A 118 -15.94 22.09 -3.92
C LYS A 118 -15.92 20.67 -3.33
N GLY A 119 -15.55 19.66 -4.12
CA GLY A 119 -15.52 18.26 -3.67
C GLY A 119 -14.53 18.03 -2.52
N ARG A 120 -13.38 18.75 -2.51
CA ARG A 120 -12.45 18.69 -1.37
C ARG A 120 -13.03 19.31 -0.09
N ARG A 121 -13.77 20.42 -0.19
CA ARG A 121 -14.48 21.02 0.95
C ARG A 121 -15.64 20.14 1.46
N GLU A 122 -16.19 19.29 0.61
CA GLU A 122 -17.20 18.32 0.94
C GLU A 122 -16.60 17.01 1.52
N TYR A 123 -15.27 16.97 1.75
CA TYR A 123 -14.56 15.83 2.30
C TYR A 123 -14.78 14.53 1.53
N LEU A 124 -14.83 14.62 0.20
CA LEU A 124 -14.98 13.45 -0.66
C LEU A 124 -13.64 12.77 -0.92
N ALA A 125 -13.68 11.44 -1.00
CA ALA A 125 -12.56 10.60 -1.42
C ALA A 125 -13.06 9.46 -2.32
N LYS A 126 -12.13 8.84 -3.05
CA LYS A 126 -12.40 7.67 -3.89
C LYS A 126 -11.21 6.72 -3.82
N GLY A 127 -11.48 5.45 -3.58
CA GLY A 127 -10.47 4.40 -3.61
C GLY A 127 -10.26 3.81 -5.01
N LEU A 128 -9.00 3.58 -5.37
CA LEU A 128 -8.60 2.82 -6.57
C LEU A 128 -7.56 1.79 -6.16
N PRO A 129 -7.79 0.48 -6.40
CA PRO A 129 -6.90 -0.58 -5.95
C PRO A 129 -5.52 -0.47 -6.60
N VAL A 130 -4.50 -0.96 -5.88
CA VAL A 130 -3.14 -1.12 -6.39
C VAL A 130 -2.82 -2.61 -6.43
N THR A 131 -2.22 -3.06 -7.52
CA THR A 131 -1.77 -4.44 -7.69
C THR A 131 -0.27 -4.47 -7.97
N ILE A 132 0.47 -5.33 -7.28
CA ILE A 132 1.90 -5.58 -7.48
C ILE A 132 2.06 -7.06 -7.74
N GLY A 133 2.67 -7.41 -8.87
CA GLY A 133 2.91 -8.78 -9.30
C GLY A 133 3.95 -9.52 -8.45
N ASN A 134 4.46 -10.61 -9.00
CA ASN A 134 5.47 -11.44 -8.36
C ASN A 134 6.89 -10.98 -8.71
N ASP A 135 7.87 -11.33 -7.88
CA ASP A 135 9.30 -11.07 -8.14
C ASP A 135 9.59 -9.58 -8.38
N VAL A 136 8.99 -8.71 -7.54
CA VAL A 136 9.12 -7.26 -7.65
C VAL A 136 10.05 -6.70 -6.58
N TRP A 137 11.01 -5.87 -7.00
CA TRP A 137 11.85 -5.08 -6.09
C TRP A 137 11.53 -3.60 -6.21
N ILE A 138 11.07 -3.01 -5.11
CA ILE A 138 10.75 -1.59 -5.00
C ILE A 138 11.88 -0.91 -4.21
N GLY A 139 12.59 -0.01 -4.85
CA GLY A 139 13.65 0.80 -4.23
C GLY A 139 13.11 1.74 -3.16
N GLY A 140 14.00 2.27 -2.32
CA GLY A 140 13.60 3.20 -1.25
C GLY A 140 13.03 4.52 -1.77
N LYS A 141 12.14 5.16 -0.99
CA LYS A 141 11.48 6.45 -1.31
C LYS A 141 10.66 6.42 -2.62
N VAL A 142 10.12 5.27 -2.98
CA VAL A 142 9.19 5.14 -4.10
C VAL A 142 7.78 5.46 -3.64
N SER A 143 7.01 6.17 -4.48
CA SER A 143 5.58 6.38 -4.29
C SER A 143 4.79 5.74 -5.41
N ILE A 144 3.81 4.89 -5.07
CA ILE A 144 2.90 4.22 -6.02
C ILE A 144 1.53 4.87 -5.90
N MET A 145 1.03 5.38 -7.04
CA MET A 145 -0.22 6.13 -7.09
C MET A 145 -1.45 5.23 -7.22
N PRO A 146 -2.63 5.74 -6.82
CA PRO A 146 -3.88 4.99 -6.86
C PRO A 146 -4.21 4.43 -8.24
N GLY A 147 -4.65 3.17 -8.29
CA GLY A 147 -5.08 2.49 -9.51
C GLY A 147 -3.96 1.85 -10.34
N VAL A 148 -2.71 1.93 -9.88
CA VAL A 148 -1.55 1.38 -10.61
C VAL A 148 -1.49 -0.14 -10.49
N THR A 149 -1.21 -0.80 -11.61
CA THR A 149 -0.83 -2.21 -11.68
C THR A 149 0.64 -2.34 -12.07
N ILE A 150 1.42 -3.04 -11.24
CA ILE A 150 2.82 -3.39 -11.50
C ILE A 150 2.87 -4.87 -11.85
N GLY A 151 3.45 -5.18 -13.00
CA GLY A 151 3.60 -6.55 -13.50
C GLY A 151 4.61 -7.39 -12.72
N ASP A 152 4.86 -8.59 -13.22
CA ASP A 152 5.84 -9.53 -12.65
C ASP A 152 7.27 -9.17 -13.11
N ASN A 153 8.27 -9.57 -12.30
CA ASN A 153 9.70 -9.34 -12.58
C ASN A 153 10.00 -7.87 -12.87
N VAL A 154 9.62 -6.99 -11.94
CA VAL A 154 9.79 -5.53 -12.06
C VAL A 154 10.76 -5.02 -11.01
N VAL A 155 11.63 -4.11 -11.43
CA VAL A 155 12.46 -3.31 -10.52
C VAL A 155 12.05 -1.85 -10.62
N ILE A 156 11.75 -1.23 -9.48
CA ILE A 156 11.44 0.20 -9.40
C ILE A 156 12.61 0.91 -8.72
N ALA A 157 13.26 1.80 -9.46
CA ALA A 157 14.41 2.56 -8.96
C ALA A 157 14.02 3.48 -7.80
N ALA A 158 14.92 3.65 -6.85
CA ALA A 158 14.71 4.50 -5.69
C ALA A 158 14.31 5.93 -6.08
N GLY A 159 13.38 6.52 -5.32
CA GLY A 159 12.87 7.88 -5.55
C GLY A 159 11.87 8.01 -6.69
N ALA A 160 11.45 6.93 -7.32
CA ALA A 160 10.47 6.97 -8.41
C ALA A 160 9.05 7.29 -7.91
N VAL A 161 8.28 7.97 -8.75
CA VAL A 161 6.82 8.15 -8.56
C VAL A 161 6.08 7.43 -9.69
N VAL A 162 5.47 6.30 -9.35
CA VAL A 162 4.78 5.42 -10.31
C VAL A 162 3.33 5.88 -10.46
N THR A 163 3.03 6.48 -11.62
CA THR A 163 1.71 7.09 -11.91
C THR A 163 0.92 6.35 -12.98
N LYS A 164 1.49 5.30 -13.56
CA LYS A 164 0.91 4.47 -14.62
C LYS A 164 1.31 3.02 -14.42
N ASP A 165 0.56 2.12 -15.03
CA ASP A 165 0.88 0.69 -15.02
C ASP A 165 2.29 0.42 -15.55
N VAL A 166 2.93 -0.59 -14.96
CA VAL A 166 4.28 -1.03 -15.30
C VAL A 166 4.19 -2.43 -15.91
N PRO A 167 4.69 -2.62 -17.13
CA PRO A 167 4.67 -3.94 -17.76
C PRO A 167 5.62 -4.92 -17.06
N ASN A 168 5.38 -6.22 -17.28
CA ASN A 168 6.29 -7.28 -16.82
C ASN A 168 7.72 -7.04 -17.32
N ASN A 169 8.69 -7.63 -16.64
CA ASN A 169 10.11 -7.64 -17.04
C ASN A 169 10.67 -6.24 -17.28
N SER A 170 10.45 -5.31 -16.34
CA SER A 170 10.82 -3.91 -16.54
C SER A 170 11.64 -3.34 -15.37
N LEU A 171 12.66 -2.55 -15.72
CA LEU A 171 13.22 -1.56 -14.79
C LEU A 171 12.58 -0.20 -15.09
N VAL A 172 11.96 0.39 -14.08
CA VAL A 172 11.35 1.73 -14.18
C VAL A 172 11.96 2.69 -13.17
N GLY A 173 11.92 3.98 -13.47
CA GLY A 173 12.43 5.02 -12.55
C GLY A 173 12.06 6.43 -12.99
N GLY A 174 12.28 7.39 -12.10
CA GLY A 174 12.03 8.81 -12.32
C GLY A 174 10.70 9.33 -11.81
N VAL A 175 10.45 10.63 -12.02
CA VAL A 175 9.25 11.36 -11.60
C VAL A 175 8.70 12.16 -12.80
N PRO A 176 7.60 11.71 -13.43
CA PRO A 176 6.96 10.39 -13.25
C PRO A 176 7.83 9.23 -13.74
N ALA A 177 7.64 8.05 -13.17
CA ALA A 177 8.38 6.84 -13.55
C ALA A 177 8.12 6.45 -15.00
N LYS A 178 9.18 6.03 -15.68
CA LYS A 178 9.17 5.53 -17.05
C LYS A 178 10.02 4.27 -17.14
N VAL A 179 9.74 3.42 -18.13
CA VAL A 179 10.57 2.26 -18.43
C VAL A 179 11.97 2.75 -18.85
N ILE A 180 13.00 2.25 -18.16
CA ILE A 180 14.42 2.52 -18.43
C ILE A 180 14.98 1.44 -19.34
N LYS A 181 14.65 0.18 -19.03
CA LYS A 181 15.02 -0.98 -19.84
C LYS A 181 14.13 -2.19 -19.54
N GLU A 182 14.11 -3.13 -20.44
CA GLU A 182 13.55 -4.47 -20.25
C GLU A 182 14.54 -5.35 -19.48
N LEU A 183 14.01 -6.21 -18.59
CA LEU A 183 14.76 -7.20 -17.83
C LEU A 183 14.65 -8.55 -18.55
N ASN A 184 15.73 -9.29 -18.62
CA ASN A 184 15.78 -10.64 -19.22
C ASN A 184 15.36 -11.69 -18.18
#